data_32623caa038bb02550499e36d0f097a5
#
_entry.id   32623caa038bb02550499e36d0f097a5
#
_cell.length_a   1.000
_cell.length_b   1.000
_cell.length_c   1.000
_cell.angle_alpha   90.00
_cell.angle_beta   90.00
_cell.angle_gamma   90.00
#
_symmetry.space_group_name_H-M   'P 1'
#
loop_
_entity.id
_entity.type
_entity.pdbx_description
1 polymer ?
#
loop_
_entity_poly.entity_id
_entity_poly.type
_entity_poly.pdbx_seq_one_letter_code
_entity_poly.pdbx_strand_id
1 'polypeptide(L)'
;ALTLDRRPAAEVAVFLDDQSYNYESNRNNVDIPLIWRQRVVSLNRFGAPHDIYLLDDIFEKGFPDYKLYIFLNPFHLDNQRRAALKTILRQKGRTSLWLYGAGCLNSDLPAATHAERMADLTGFSFVQSDGPWGPLMHLTNFSHPMTEGLPQDWFWGSTQPIGPLFHVEDPEATTLGEIVYSLGRCKPGYAVKQFQQGDQATAWTSVYMASPDIPAPILRGIARASGVHLYNEEGDVLYATAQLLSVHSVSGGKRRFKLPHRVEIVYDLFNQSPVAEQVDAFEVTLPPASTALYFAGAASLL
;
A
#
# COMPACT_ATOMS: atom_id res chain seq x y z
N ALA A 1 -11.90 -9.59 -27.64
CA ALA A 1 -11.85 -9.12 -26.24
C ALA A 1 -12.31 -10.18 -25.22
N LEU A 2 -13.28 -11.05 -25.56
CA LEU A 2 -13.76 -12.08 -24.62
C LEU A 2 -12.82 -13.29 -24.49
N THR A 3 -11.87 -13.45 -25.39
CA THR A 3 -10.88 -14.54 -25.41
C THR A 3 -9.57 -14.19 -24.70
N LEU A 4 -9.38 -12.94 -24.32
CA LEU A 4 -8.16 -12.47 -23.64
C LEU A 4 -8.09 -12.96 -22.20
N ASP A 5 -6.89 -13.22 -21.72
CA ASP A 5 -6.64 -13.51 -20.31
C ASP A 5 -6.83 -12.24 -19.48
N ARG A 6 -7.87 -12.21 -18.68
CA ARG A 6 -8.25 -11.07 -17.81
C ARG A 6 -7.96 -11.32 -16.34
N ARG A 7 -7.16 -12.33 -16.02
CA ARG A 7 -6.75 -12.54 -14.62
C ARG A 7 -6.04 -11.27 -14.13
N PRO A 8 -6.36 -10.79 -12.92
CA PRO A 8 -5.67 -9.64 -12.33
C PRO A 8 -4.16 -9.84 -12.34
N ALA A 9 -3.43 -8.77 -12.65
CA ALA A 9 -1.97 -8.75 -12.58
C ALA A 9 -1.48 -8.15 -11.24
N ALA A 10 -2.36 -8.05 -10.26
CA ALA A 10 -2.06 -7.43 -8.98
C ALA A 10 -1.11 -8.30 -8.15
N GLU A 11 -0.09 -7.65 -7.60
CA GLU A 11 0.85 -8.22 -6.62
C GLU A 11 0.67 -7.55 -5.24
N VAL A 12 -0.36 -6.71 -5.10
CA VAL A 12 -0.71 -5.95 -3.91
C VAL A 12 -2.16 -6.23 -3.54
N ALA A 13 -2.39 -6.63 -2.28
CA ALA A 13 -3.71 -6.74 -1.69
C ALA A 13 -3.94 -5.60 -0.68
N VAL A 14 -5.11 -4.97 -0.75
CA VAL A 14 -5.53 -3.89 0.15
C VAL A 14 -6.74 -4.36 0.94
N PHE A 15 -6.69 -4.24 2.26
CA PHE A 15 -7.72 -4.73 3.17
C PHE A 15 -8.46 -3.62 3.88
N LEU A 16 -9.79 -3.74 3.87
CA LEU A 16 -10.75 -2.97 4.64
C LEU A 16 -11.37 -3.87 5.71
N ASP A 17 -11.39 -3.42 6.94
CA ASP A 17 -12.09 -4.14 8.02
C ASP A 17 -13.43 -3.47 8.32
N ASP A 18 -14.52 -4.13 7.96
CA ASP A 18 -15.88 -3.65 8.18
C ASP A 18 -16.28 -3.69 9.67
N GLN A 19 -15.72 -4.59 10.46
CA GLN A 19 -15.98 -4.68 11.90
C GLN A 19 -15.39 -3.49 12.65
N SER A 20 -14.25 -2.96 12.22
CA SER A 20 -13.57 -1.82 12.84
C SER A 20 -14.39 -0.53 12.79
N TYR A 21 -15.27 -0.35 11.79
CA TYR A 21 -16.17 0.80 11.70
C TYR A 21 -17.08 0.99 12.91
N ASN A 22 -17.42 -0.08 13.60
CA ASN A 22 -18.30 -0.03 14.77
C ASN A 22 -17.62 0.62 15.98
N TYR A 23 -16.30 0.77 15.97
CA TYR A 23 -15.50 1.30 17.07
C TYR A 23 -15.00 2.73 16.81
N GLU A 24 -15.39 3.35 15.71
CA GLU A 24 -14.95 4.69 15.32
C GLU A 24 -16.02 5.73 15.64
N SER A 25 -15.69 6.68 16.54
CA SER A 25 -16.59 7.79 16.90
C SER A 25 -16.47 9.00 15.98
N ASN A 26 -15.32 9.19 15.34
CA ASN A 26 -15.03 10.32 14.43
C ASN A 26 -14.65 9.83 13.04
N ARG A 27 -15.59 9.20 12.36
CA ARG A 27 -15.40 8.58 11.04
C ARG A 27 -14.82 9.52 9.99
N ASN A 28 -15.26 10.78 9.97
CA ASN A 28 -14.79 11.73 8.95
C ASN A 28 -13.28 12.01 9.04
N ASN A 29 -12.71 12.03 10.24
CA ASN A 29 -11.30 12.30 10.43
C ASN A 29 -10.39 11.08 10.20
N VAL A 30 -10.93 9.88 10.35
CA VAL A 30 -10.21 8.61 10.22
C VAL A 30 -10.50 7.95 8.88
N ASP A 31 -11.77 7.67 8.56
CA ASP A 31 -12.16 6.93 7.37
C ASP A 31 -11.89 7.68 6.07
N ILE A 32 -12.10 9.01 6.04
CA ILE A 32 -11.86 9.79 4.82
C ILE A 32 -10.39 9.68 4.39
N PRO A 33 -9.38 9.95 5.24
CA PRO A 33 -7.99 9.79 4.82
C PRO A 33 -7.59 8.33 4.64
N LEU A 34 -7.95 7.42 5.55
CA LEU A 34 -7.53 6.01 5.49
C LEU A 34 -8.12 5.24 4.31
N ILE A 35 -9.38 5.49 3.99
CA ILE A 35 -10.10 4.66 3.03
C ILE A 35 -10.34 5.43 1.74
N TRP A 36 -11.06 6.54 1.82
CA TRP A 36 -11.48 7.23 0.62
C TRP A 36 -10.31 7.89 -0.14
N ARG A 37 -9.45 8.66 0.54
CA ARG A 37 -8.27 9.29 -0.09
C ARG A 37 -7.26 8.25 -0.53
N GLN A 38 -7.00 7.22 0.27
CA GLN A 38 -6.08 6.16 -0.12
C GLN A 38 -6.52 5.49 -1.42
N ARG A 39 -7.80 5.10 -1.54
CA ARG A 39 -8.32 4.47 -2.76
C ARG A 39 -8.30 5.40 -3.96
N VAL A 40 -8.85 6.61 -3.81
CA VAL A 40 -9.08 7.50 -4.96
C VAL A 40 -7.80 8.21 -5.40
N VAL A 41 -6.95 8.60 -4.46
CA VAL A 41 -5.78 9.44 -4.77
C VAL A 41 -4.49 8.63 -4.84
N SER A 42 -4.21 7.81 -3.85
CA SER A 42 -2.87 7.23 -3.67
C SER A 42 -2.73 5.85 -4.28
N LEU A 43 -3.63 4.91 -3.95
CA LEU A 43 -3.57 3.53 -4.42
C LEU A 43 -3.73 3.41 -5.93
N ASN A 44 -4.58 4.21 -6.55
CA ASN A 44 -4.73 4.19 -8.01
C ASN A 44 -3.53 4.78 -8.77
N ARG A 45 -2.61 5.49 -8.08
CA ARG A 45 -1.54 6.28 -8.72
C ARG A 45 -0.12 5.86 -8.31
N PHE A 46 0.04 4.81 -7.54
CA PHE A 46 1.39 4.41 -7.12
C PHE A 46 2.16 3.61 -8.19
N GLY A 47 1.48 3.22 -9.28
CA GLY A 47 2.12 2.64 -10.46
C GLY A 47 2.01 1.13 -10.60
N ALA A 48 1.25 0.46 -9.72
CA ALA A 48 0.96 -0.96 -9.81
C ALA A 48 -0.54 -1.24 -9.64
N PRO A 49 -1.08 -2.29 -10.27
CA PRO A 49 -2.42 -2.76 -10.00
C PRO A 49 -2.52 -3.35 -8.59
N HIS A 50 -3.69 -3.25 -7.99
CA HIS A 50 -3.97 -3.80 -6.66
C HIS A 50 -5.39 -4.34 -6.60
N ASP A 51 -5.60 -5.35 -5.76
CA ASP A 51 -6.92 -5.89 -5.44
C ASP A 51 -7.36 -5.41 -4.06
N ILE A 52 -8.67 -5.20 -3.89
CA ILE A 52 -9.26 -4.71 -2.64
C ILE A 52 -10.20 -5.78 -2.09
N TYR A 53 -10.03 -6.10 -0.81
CA TYR A 53 -10.74 -7.14 -0.09
C TYR A 53 -11.32 -6.62 1.23
N LEU A 54 -12.35 -7.29 1.73
CA LEU A 54 -12.65 -7.24 3.15
C LEU A 54 -11.61 -8.06 3.92
N LEU A 55 -11.35 -7.68 5.16
CA LEU A 55 -10.28 -8.33 5.93
C LEU A 55 -10.51 -9.84 6.09
N ASP A 56 -11.75 -10.27 6.23
CA ASP A 56 -12.07 -11.68 6.44
C ASP A 56 -11.87 -12.54 5.18
N ASP A 57 -11.83 -11.95 3.99
CA ASP A 57 -11.55 -12.67 2.73
C ASP A 57 -10.17 -13.36 2.76
N ILE A 58 -9.18 -12.81 3.51
CA ILE A 58 -7.83 -13.38 3.61
C ILE A 58 -7.81 -14.78 4.26
N PHE A 59 -8.86 -15.11 5.02
CA PHE A 59 -8.98 -16.40 5.70
C PHE A 59 -9.64 -17.49 4.83
N GLU A 60 -10.17 -17.09 3.67
CA GLU A 60 -10.83 -17.99 2.75
C GLU A 60 -9.85 -18.98 2.09
N LYS A 61 -10.32 -20.22 1.87
CA LYS A 61 -9.52 -21.23 1.19
C LYS A 61 -9.21 -20.84 -0.25
N GLY A 62 -7.91 -20.79 -0.58
CA GLY A 62 -7.46 -20.45 -1.92
C GLY A 62 -7.31 -18.96 -2.15
N PHE A 63 -7.28 -18.16 -1.08
CA PHE A 63 -6.94 -16.74 -1.19
C PHE A 63 -5.59 -16.56 -1.91
N PRO A 64 -5.51 -15.64 -2.90
CA PRO A 64 -4.30 -15.44 -3.68
C PRO A 64 -3.11 -14.99 -2.84
N ASP A 65 -1.90 -15.29 -3.33
CA ASP A 65 -0.65 -14.87 -2.70
C ASP A 65 -0.19 -13.51 -3.28
N TYR A 66 0.17 -12.57 -2.41
CA TYR A 66 0.63 -11.24 -2.77
C TYR A 66 2.01 -10.97 -2.19
N LYS A 67 2.74 -10.00 -2.75
CA LYS A 67 4.02 -9.52 -2.24
C LYS A 67 3.86 -8.45 -1.16
N LEU A 68 2.85 -7.59 -1.33
CA LEU A 68 2.54 -6.48 -0.41
C LEU A 68 1.07 -6.56 0.04
N TYR A 69 0.86 -6.54 1.34
CA TYR A 69 -0.44 -6.55 2.03
C TYR A 69 -0.61 -5.21 2.73
N ILE A 70 -1.62 -4.42 2.36
CA ILE A 70 -1.89 -3.09 2.92
C ILE A 70 -3.16 -3.14 3.76
N PHE A 71 -3.04 -2.88 5.05
CA PHE A 71 -4.15 -2.89 5.99
C PHE A 71 -4.55 -1.46 6.35
N LEU A 72 -5.72 -1.02 5.89
CA LEU A 72 -6.15 0.36 6.04
C LEU A 72 -6.70 0.66 7.45
N ASN A 73 -7.65 -0.14 7.93
CA ASN A 73 -8.32 0.09 9.20
C ASN A 73 -8.53 -1.16 10.08
N PRO A 74 -7.59 -2.08 10.23
CA PRO A 74 -7.78 -3.29 11.03
C PRO A 74 -7.65 -2.99 12.53
N PHE A 75 -8.44 -2.06 13.06
CA PHE A 75 -8.31 -1.60 14.45
C PHE A 75 -8.77 -2.64 15.46
N HIS A 76 -9.90 -3.30 15.17
CA HIS A 76 -10.50 -4.31 16.01
C HIS A 76 -10.17 -5.72 15.51
N LEU A 77 -9.44 -6.49 16.31
CA LEU A 77 -9.11 -7.88 16.03
C LEU A 77 -9.26 -8.72 17.28
N ASP A 78 -10.14 -9.71 17.23
CA ASP A 78 -10.20 -10.75 18.24
C ASP A 78 -8.95 -11.65 18.19
N ASN A 79 -8.80 -12.55 19.14
CA ASN A 79 -7.63 -13.41 19.25
C ASN A 79 -7.51 -14.40 18.08
N GLN A 80 -8.63 -14.87 17.53
CA GLN A 80 -8.64 -15.82 16.41
C GLN A 80 -8.18 -15.18 15.12
N ARG A 81 -8.77 -14.05 14.72
CA ARG A 81 -8.39 -13.28 13.52
C ARG A 81 -6.92 -12.86 13.59
N ARG A 82 -6.46 -12.39 14.75
CA ARG A 82 -5.07 -12.01 14.99
C ARG A 82 -4.11 -13.17 14.79
N ALA A 83 -4.37 -14.34 15.38
CA ALA A 83 -3.53 -15.53 15.25
C ALA A 83 -3.46 -16.00 13.78
N ALA A 84 -4.59 -15.99 13.08
CA ALA A 84 -4.67 -16.35 11.66
C ALA A 84 -3.86 -15.38 10.79
N LEU A 85 -3.99 -14.06 10.99
CA LEU A 85 -3.20 -13.06 10.27
C LEU A 85 -1.70 -13.25 10.47
N LYS A 86 -1.24 -13.48 11.71
CA LYS A 86 0.18 -13.71 11.97
C LYS A 86 0.70 -14.96 11.22
N THR A 87 -0.08 -16.02 11.19
CA THR A 87 0.27 -17.24 10.46
C THR A 87 0.39 -17.01 8.96
N ILE A 88 -0.54 -16.23 8.38
CA ILE A 88 -0.55 -15.93 6.96
C ILE A 88 0.61 -15.01 6.58
N LEU A 89 0.82 -13.93 7.33
CA LEU A 89 1.68 -12.83 6.92
C LEU A 89 3.17 -13.02 7.23
N ARG A 90 3.50 -13.75 8.30
CA ARG A 90 4.89 -13.90 8.78
C ARG A 90 5.65 -15.01 8.07
N GLN A 91 5.67 -14.97 6.74
CA GLN A 91 6.33 -15.98 5.91
C GLN A 91 6.58 -15.50 4.47
N LYS A 92 7.37 -16.24 3.71
CA LYS A 92 7.59 -16.14 2.26
C LYS A 92 8.06 -14.77 1.78
N GLY A 93 8.77 -14.01 2.59
CA GLY A 93 9.23 -12.66 2.24
C GLY A 93 8.12 -11.62 2.09
N ARG A 94 6.90 -11.90 2.56
CA ARG A 94 5.77 -10.98 2.45
C ARG A 94 6.04 -9.67 3.18
N THR A 95 5.56 -8.58 2.61
CA THR A 95 5.58 -7.26 3.26
C THR A 95 4.16 -6.90 3.70
N SER A 96 4.01 -6.48 4.95
CA SER A 96 2.75 -5.98 5.52
C SER A 96 2.88 -4.51 5.87
N LEU A 97 2.02 -3.67 5.30
CA LEU A 97 1.91 -2.25 5.64
C LEU A 97 0.71 -2.03 6.55
N TRP A 98 0.96 -1.53 7.75
CA TRP A 98 -0.01 -1.26 8.78
C TRP A 98 -0.24 0.24 8.94
N LEU A 99 -1.48 0.69 8.82
CA LEU A 99 -1.84 2.08 8.99
C LEU A 99 -2.42 2.32 10.39
N TYR A 100 -1.97 3.39 11.02
CA TYR A 100 -2.49 3.95 12.26
C TYR A 100 -2.58 2.93 13.41
N GLY A 101 -3.79 2.58 13.86
CA GLY A 101 -4.05 1.78 15.07
C GLY A 101 -4.24 0.29 14.83
N ALA A 102 -3.47 -0.33 13.93
CA ALA A 102 -3.66 -1.73 13.56
C ALA A 102 -3.69 -2.70 14.75
N GLY A 103 -4.83 -3.33 15.00
CA GLY A 103 -5.04 -4.29 16.09
C GLY A 103 -5.04 -3.69 17.50
N CYS A 104 -5.22 -2.37 17.65
CA CYS A 104 -5.22 -1.73 18.98
C CYS A 104 -6.45 -2.05 19.83
N LEU A 105 -7.55 -2.52 19.21
CA LEU A 105 -8.79 -2.91 19.90
C LEU A 105 -8.97 -4.44 19.89
N ASN A 106 -9.59 -4.95 20.94
CA ASN A 106 -9.90 -6.38 21.09
C ASN A 106 -11.17 -6.57 21.90
N SER A 107 -12.15 -7.31 21.37
CA SER A 107 -13.42 -7.60 22.04
C SER A 107 -13.28 -8.49 23.28
N ASP A 108 -12.18 -9.25 23.37
CA ASP A 108 -11.91 -10.14 24.50
C ASP A 108 -11.30 -9.41 25.72
N LEU A 109 -11.06 -8.09 25.58
CA LEU A 109 -10.44 -7.24 26.60
C LEU A 109 -11.35 -6.05 26.95
N PRO A 110 -11.09 -5.33 28.06
CA PRO A 110 -11.78 -4.09 28.38
C PRO A 110 -11.73 -3.09 27.22
N ALA A 111 -12.77 -2.27 27.08
CA ALA A 111 -12.89 -1.27 26.02
C ALA A 111 -11.83 -0.17 26.18
N ALA A 112 -10.67 -0.40 25.63
CA ALA A 112 -9.52 0.51 25.61
C ALA A 112 -8.64 0.20 24.41
N THR A 113 -7.75 1.12 24.08
CA THR A 113 -6.68 0.86 23.10
C THR A 113 -5.49 0.18 23.79
N HIS A 114 -4.88 -0.76 23.10
CA HIS A 114 -3.82 -1.62 23.63
C HIS A 114 -2.60 -1.63 22.70
N ALA A 115 -1.58 -0.83 23.01
CA ALA A 115 -0.35 -0.75 22.21
C ALA A 115 0.40 -2.10 22.15
N GLU A 116 0.34 -2.90 23.22
CA GLU A 116 0.91 -4.25 23.24
C GLU A 116 0.23 -5.21 22.26
N ARG A 117 -1.04 -4.97 21.94
CA ARG A 117 -1.77 -5.76 20.93
C ARG A 117 -1.32 -5.39 19.52
N MET A 118 -1.02 -4.13 19.28
CA MET A 118 -0.39 -3.69 18.04
C MET A 118 0.99 -4.33 17.91
N ALA A 119 1.79 -4.35 18.97
CA ALA A 119 3.11 -4.96 19.00
C ALA A 119 3.07 -6.46 18.64
N ASP A 120 2.16 -7.22 19.25
CA ASP A 120 1.96 -8.64 18.94
C ASP A 120 1.59 -8.89 17.47
N LEU A 121 0.77 -8.03 16.88
CA LEU A 121 0.36 -8.17 15.48
C LEU A 121 1.47 -7.77 14.50
N THR A 122 2.02 -6.58 14.69
CA THR A 122 2.90 -5.92 13.71
C THR A 122 4.38 -6.24 13.90
N GLY A 123 4.77 -6.65 15.12
CA GLY A 123 6.15 -6.92 15.50
C GLY A 123 6.97 -5.69 15.90
N PHE A 124 6.35 -4.50 15.96
CA PHE A 124 6.98 -3.29 16.52
C PHE A 124 6.58 -3.08 17.97
N SER A 125 7.44 -2.45 18.77
CA SER A 125 7.07 -1.88 20.04
C SER A 125 6.50 -0.47 19.86
N PHE A 126 5.39 -0.15 20.56
CA PHE A 126 4.68 1.12 20.41
C PHE A 126 4.52 1.85 21.74
N VAL A 127 4.49 3.17 21.65
CA VAL A 127 4.01 4.06 22.71
C VAL A 127 2.77 4.80 22.21
N GLN A 128 1.75 4.87 23.05
CA GLN A 128 0.53 5.62 22.83
C GLN A 128 0.65 7.05 23.38
N SER A 129 0.17 8.00 22.61
CA SER A 129 0.01 9.41 23.03
C SER A 129 -1.47 9.76 23.02
N ASP A 130 -1.99 10.11 24.19
CA ASP A 130 -3.39 10.49 24.33
C ASP A 130 -3.64 11.92 23.80
N GLY A 131 -4.88 12.15 23.37
CA GLY A 131 -5.35 13.41 22.83
C GLY A 131 -5.60 13.37 21.34
N PRO A 132 -6.39 14.31 20.81
CA PRO A 132 -6.56 14.49 19.40
C PRO A 132 -5.43 15.34 18.83
N TRP A 133 -4.72 14.82 17.85
CA TRP A 133 -3.61 15.49 17.15
C TRP A 133 -3.84 15.48 15.65
N GLY A 134 -3.35 16.49 14.93
CA GLY A 134 -3.25 16.46 13.47
C GLY A 134 -1.94 15.77 13.06
N PRO A 135 -1.96 14.49 12.67
CA PRO A 135 -0.73 13.73 12.43
C PRO A 135 -0.10 14.10 11.09
N LEU A 136 0.84 15.03 11.12
CA LEU A 136 1.72 15.33 9.99
C LEU A 136 2.97 14.47 10.05
N MET A 137 3.42 14.03 8.90
CA MET A 137 4.60 13.20 8.71
C MET A 137 5.65 13.93 7.91
N HIS A 138 6.91 13.63 8.18
CA HIS A 138 8.04 13.99 7.31
C HIS A 138 9.08 12.87 7.28
N LEU A 139 9.90 12.83 6.24
CA LEU A 139 10.98 11.86 6.12
C LEU A 139 12.20 12.31 6.93
N THR A 140 12.91 11.33 7.49
CA THR A 140 14.17 11.53 8.20
C THR A 140 15.31 10.66 7.66
N ASN A 141 14.98 9.62 6.89
CA ASN A 141 15.95 8.74 6.26
C ASN A 141 15.67 8.67 4.74
N PHE A 142 16.63 9.15 3.93
CA PHE A 142 16.52 9.25 2.47
C PHE A 142 17.37 8.22 1.74
N SER A 143 18.12 7.39 2.45
CA SER A 143 19.01 6.36 1.87
C SER A 143 18.38 4.96 1.85
N HIS A 144 17.21 4.78 2.46
CA HIS A 144 16.53 3.50 2.47
C HIS A 144 15.77 3.27 1.14
N PRO A 145 15.71 2.05 0.58
CA PRO A 145 15.02 1.77 -0.69
C PRO A 145 13.55 2.22 -0.76
N MET A 146 12.86 2.27 0.38
CA MET A 146 11.46 2.76 0.45
C MET A 146 11.32 4.27 0.35
N THR A 147 12.40 5.03 0.56
CA THR A 147 12.39 6.50 0.63
C THR A 147 13.36 7.16 -0.34
N GLU A 148 14.15 6.35 -1.04
CA GLU A 148 15.12 6.83 -2.03
C GLU A 148 14.44 7.65 -3.14
N GLY A 149 15.04 8.81 -3.45
CA GLY A 149 14.54 9.72 -4.50
C GLY A 149 13.33 10.57 -4.11
N LEU A 150 12.84 10.48 -2.86
CA LEU A 150 11.75 11.32 -2.37
C LEU A 150 12.25 12.71 -1.93
N PRO A 151 11.40 13.77 -2.03
CA PRO A 151 11.76 15.11 -1.59
C PRO A 151 12.11 15.19 -0.10
N GLN A 152 13.11 16.00 0.26
CA GLN A 152 13.57 16.13 1.64
C GLN A 152 12.73 17.08 2.50
N ASP A 153 12.10 18.06 1.88
CA ASP A 153 11.30 19.11 2.50
C ASP A 153 9.79 18.85 2.42
N TRP A 154 9.42 17.57 2.31
CA TRP A 154 8.04 17.17 2.09
C TRP A 154 7.34 16.74 3.38
N PHE A 155 6.19 17.38 3.65
CA PHE A 155 5.26 17.00 4.70
C PHE A 155 3.98 16.44 4.10
N TRP A 156 3.43 15.42 4.74
CA TRP A 156 2.14 14.82 4.37
C TRP A 156 1.37 14.38 5.60
N GLY A 157 0.15 13.86 5.41
CA GLY A 157 -0.70 13.36 6.47
C GLY A 157 -1.92 14.23 6.69
N SER A 158 -2.58 14.07 7.82
CA SER A 158 -3.82 14.76 8.14
C SER A 158 -3.60 15.95 9.07
N THR A 159 -4.25 17.07 8.77
CA THR A 159 -4.38 18.20 9.68
C THR A 159 -5.60 18.04 10.59
N GLN A 160 -6.47 17.08 10.32
CA GLN A 160 -7.65 16.80 11.13
C GLN A 160 -7.24 16.05 12.40
N PRO A 161 -7.77 16.44 13.56
CA PRO A 161 -7.46 15.78 14.83
C PRO A 161 -7.96 14.34 14.85
N ILE A 162 -7.05 13.41 15.14
CA ILE A 162 -7.34 12.01 15.45
C ILE A 162 -6.60 11.60 16.73
N GLY A 163 -7.08 10.59 17.41
CA GLY A 163 -6.42 10.08 18.62
C GLY A 163 -7.06 8.77 19.11
N PRO A 164 -6.28 8.03 19.91
CA PRO A 164 -4.90 8.29 20.30
C PRO A 164 -3.93 8.15 19.14
N LEU A 165 -2.73 8.72 19.23
CA LEU A 165 -1.65 8.46 18.27
C LEU A 165 -0.71 7.39 18.81
N PHE A 166 -0.16 6.61 17.89
CA PHE A 166 0.84 5.58 18.17
C PHE A 166 2.13 5.92 17.45
N HIS A 167 3.26 5.80 18.14
CA HIS A 167 4.57 5.92 17.54
C HIS A 167 5.44 4.70 17.90
N VAL A 168 6.39 4.41 17.03
CA VAL A 168 7.30 3.27 17.23
C VAL A 168 8.38 3.64 18.24
N GLU A 169 8.58 2.78 19.24
CA GLU A 169 9.69 2.84 20.20
C GLU A 169 10.34 1.45 20.24
N ASP A 170 11.05 1.12 19.16
CA ASP A 170 11.62 -0.21 18.91
C ASP A 170 13.06 -0.04 18.39
N PRO A 171 14.09 -0.47 19.17
CA PRO A 171 15.50 -0.32 18.79
C PRO A 171 15.91 -1.18 17.58
N GLU A 172 15.13 -2.20 17.23
CA GLU A 172 15.40 -3.06 16.07
C GLU A 172 14.73 -2.55 14.79
N ALA A 173 13.87 -1.53 14.90
CA ALA A 173 13.20 -0.93 13.76
C ALA A 173 14.07 0.15 13.10
N THR A 174 14.04 0.21 11.78
CA THR A 174 14.61 1.34 11.03
C THR A 174 13.55 2.43 10.88
N THR A 175 13.78 3.59 11.49
CA THR A 175 12.94 4.77 11.30
C THR A 175 13.21 5.38 9.92
N LEU A 176 12.15 5.62 9.15
CA LEU A 176 12.17 6.25 7.84
C LEU A 176 11.60 7.67 7.87
N GLY A 177 10.73 7.95 8.81
CA GLY A 177 10.11 9.25 9.00
C GLY A 177 9.48 9.39 10.37
N GLU A 178 9.20 10.65 10.73
CA GLU A 178 8.63 11.01 12.02
C GLU A 178 7.23 11.60 11.87
N ILE A 179 6.42 11.38 12.88
CA ILE A 179 5.14 12.06 13.07
C ILE A 179 5.34 13.30 13.95
N VAL A 180 4.84 14.43 13.46
CA VAL A 180 4.83 15.72 14.17
C VAL A 180 3.43 15.92 14.71
N TYR A 181 3.26 15.88 16.03
CA TYR A 181 1.94 15.95 16.64
C TYR A 181 1.74 17.06 17.67
N SER A 182 2.79 17.80 18.01
CA SER A 182 2.72 18.96 18.90
C SER A 182 3.94 19.85 18.70
N LEU A 183 3.96 21.04 19.29
CA LEU A 183 5.06 22.01 19.20
C LEU A 183 6.44 21.34 19.42
N GLY A 184 7.15 21.07 18.35
CA GLY A 184 8.46 20.43 18.35
C GLY A 184 8.51 18.97 18.83
N ARG A 185 7.37 18.30 18.96
CA ARG A 185 7.32 16.89 19.35
C ARG A 185 7.23 16.01 18.10
N CYS A 186 8.35 15.43 17.75
CA CYS A 186 8.48 14.46 16.67
C CYS A 186 8.81 13.09 17.26
N LYS A 187 8.21 12.03 16.70
CA LYS A 187 8.43 10.64 17.11
C LYS A 187 8.41 9.73 15.90
N PRO A 188 9.10 8.57 15.92
CA PRO A 188 9.08 7.62 14.82
C PRO A 188 7.66 7.21 14.42
N GLY A 189 7.22 7.60 13.23
CA GLY A 189 5.88 7.36 12.72
C GLY A 189 5.84 6.61 11.39
N TYR A 190 6.97 6.55 10.67
CA TYR A 190 7.18 5.68 9.54
C TYR A 190 8.40 4.82 9.82
N ALA A 191 8.18 3.52 9.98
CA ALA A 191 9.21 2.58 10.35
C ALA A 191 9.10 1.26 9.57
N VAL A 192 10.24 0.59 9.41
CA VAL A 192 10.33 -0.74 8.81
C VAL A 192 11.14 -1.67 9.72
N LYS A 193 10.70 -2.92 9.83
CA LYS A 193 11.39 -3.99 10.53
C LYS A 193 11.38 -5.25 9.69
N GLN A 194 12.55 -5.85 9.49
CA GLN A 194 12.72 -7.10 8.75
C GLN A 194 12.96 -8.24 9.73
N PHE A 195 12.22 -9.30 9.55
CA PHE A 195 12.32 -10.51 10.34
C PHE A 195 12.92 -11.62 9.48
N GLN A 196 14.13 -12.04 9.84
CA GLN A 196 14.84 -13.15 9.21
C GLN A 196 15.13 -14.20 10.28
N GLN A 197 14.41 -15.30 10.24
CA GLN A 197 14.70 -16.46 11.09
C GLN A 197 15.21 -17.61 10.19
N GLY A 198 16.50 -17.63 9.94
CA GLY A 198 17.23 -18.79 9.38
C GLY A 198 16.92 -19.20 7.94
N ASP A 199 15.69 -19.11 7.48
CA ASP A 199 15.24 -19.51 6.14
C ASP A 199 14.37 -18.41 5.51
N GLN A 200 14.48 -18.24 4.17
CA GLN A 200 13.62 -17.34 3.42
C GLN A 200 12.12 -17.68 3.57
N ALA A 201 11.79 -18.94 3.84
CA ALA A 201 10.41 -19.38 4.05
C ALA A 201 9.72 -18.68 5.23
N THR A 202 10.49 -18.28 6.25
CA THR A 202 10.00 -17.61 7.47
C THR A 202 10.32 -16.12 7.50
N ALA A 203 11.00 -15.59 6.49
CA ALA A 203 11.29 -14.17 6.38
C ALA A 203 10.02 -13.37 6.08
N TRP A 204 9.88 -12.19 6.66
CA TRP A 204 8.81 -11.23 6.38
C TRP A 204 9.23 -9.81 6.77
N THR A 205 8.53 -8.83 6.21
CA THR A 205 8.79 -7.42 6.48
C THR A 205 7.52 -6.75 7.02
N SER A 206 7.67 -6.00 8.09
CA SER A 206 6.64 -5.15 8.66
C SER A 206 6.95 -3.69 8.39
N VAL A 207 5.96 -2.94 7.91
CA VAL A 207 6.04 -1.50 7.69
C VAL A 207 4.91 -0.85 8.45
N TYR A 208 5.21 0.21 9.20
CA TYR A 208 4.22 0.96 9.96
C TYR A 208 4.15 2.40 9.50
N MET A 209 2.95 2.95 9.43
CA MET A 209 2.68 4.34 9.12
C MET A 209 1.66 4.92 10.12
N ALA A 210 2.09 5.89 10.91
CA ALA A 210 1.26 6.51 11.95
C ALA A 210 0.17 7.43 11.38
N SER A 211 0.43 8.06 10.23
CA SER A 211 -0.58 8.88 9.55
C SER A 211 -1.51 8.01 8.72
N PRO A 212 -2.82 8.30 8.73
CA PRO A 212 -3.78 7.59 7.89
C PRO A 212 -3.68 7.94 6.40
N ASP A 213 -3.00 9.00 6.01
CA ASP A 213 -2.88 9.45 4.62
C ASP A 213 -1.46 9.22 4.10
N ILE A 214 -1.30 8.32 3.14
CA ILE A 214 0.00 8.00 2.54
C ILE A 214 0.00 8.44 1.06
N PRO A 215 0.89 9.34 0.66
CA PRO A 215 1.02 9.74 -0.74
C PRO A 215 1.48 8.61 -1.66
N ALA A 216 1.03 8.65 -2.93
CA ALA A 216 1.40 7.66 -3.93
C ALA A 216 2.92 7.43 -4.10
N PRO A 217 3.80 8.46 -4.05
CA PRO A 217 5.25 8.24 -4.13
C PRO A 217 5.80 7.39 -2.96
N ILE A 218 5.27 7.54 -1.75
CA ILE A 218 5.66 6.69 -0.60
C ILE A 218 5.18 5.25 -0.79
N LEU A 219 3.92 5.06 -1.18
CA LEU A 219 3.40 3.72 -1.51
C LEU A 219 4.22 3.05 -2.61
N ARG A 220 4.64 3.82 -3.62
CA ARG A 220 5.51 3.34 -4.71
C ARG A 220 6.87 2.87 -4.18
N GLY A 221 7.49 3.61 -3.26
CA GLY A 221 8.74 3.23 -2.61
C GLY A 221 8.60 1.92 -1.83
N ILE A 222 7.51 1.78 -1.05
CA ILE A 222 7.19 0.56 -0.32
C ILE A 222 6.97 -0.61 -1.28
N ALA A 223 6.17 -0.43 -2.33
CA ALA A 223 5.88 -1.46 -3.33
C ALA A 223 7.15 -1.93 -4.05
N ARG A 224 8.02 -0.99 -4.47
CA ARG A 224 9.31 -1.29 -5.10
C ARG A 224 10.20 -2.11 -4.17
N ALA A 225 10.33 -1.72 -2.91
CA ALA A 225 11.14 -2.44 -1.92
C ALA A 225 10.56 -3.83 -1.57
N SER A 226 9.26 -4.03 -1.77
CA SER A 226 8.57 -5.32 -1.62
C SER A 226 8.67 -6.22 -2.86
N GLY A 227 9.38 -5.78 -3.92
CA GLY A 227 9.52 -6.51 -5.17
C GLY A 227 8.27 -6.51 -6.06
N VAL A 228 7.33 -5.59 -5.83
CA VAL A 228 6.13 -5.39 -6.65
C VAL A 228 6.52 -4.78 -7.99
N HIS A 229 5.96 -5.30 -9.08
CA HIS A 229 6.19 -4.76 -10.41
C HIS A 229 5.47 -3.42 -10.58
N LEU A 230 6.23 -2.38 -10.92
CA LEU A 230 5.71 -1.04 -11.21
C LEU A 230 5.65 -0.84 -12.72
N TYR A 231 4.45 -0.60 -13.24
CA TYR A 231 4.22 -0.36 -14.66
C TYR A 231 4.63 1.05 -15.08
N ASN A 232 4.31 2.06 -14.25
CA ASN A 232 4.76 3.42 -14.46
C ASN A 232 4.96 4.16 -13.13
N GLU A 233 5.66 5.31 -13.16
CA GLU A 233 5.99 6.08 -11.96
C GLU A 233 5.51 7.54 -12.02
N GLU A 234 4.81 7.92 -13.09
CA GLU A 234 4.35 9.29 -13.33
C GLU A 234 3.04 9.65 -12.61
N GLY A 235 2.44 8.70 -11.89
CA GLY A 235 1.26 8.93 -11.07
C GLY A 235 -0.06 8.93 -11.85
N ASP A 236 -0.10 8.25 -12.97
CA ASP A 236 -1.33 7.98 -13.71
C ASP A 236 -2.16 6.89 -13.01
N VAL A 237 -3.48 6.92 -13.19
CA VAL A 237 -4.36 5.84 -12.72
C VAL A 237 -4.17 4.63 -13.62
N LEU A 238 -3.90 3.47 -13.02
CA LEU A 238 -3.50 2.27 -13.75
C LEU A 238 -4.28 1.04 -13.29
N TYR A 239 -4.76 0.27 -14.27
CA TYR A 239 -5.31 -1.06 -14.08
C TYR A 239 -4.66 -2.02 -15.06
N ALA A 240 -4.25 -3.19 -14.60
CA ALA A 240 -3.64 -4.21 -15.44
C ALA A 240 -4.21 -5.60 -15.18
N THR A 241 -4.31 -6.37 -16.24
CA THR A 241 -4.53 -7.81 -16.25
C THR A 241 -3.35 -8.50 -16.92
N ALA A 242 -3.41 -9.81 -17.09
CA ALA A 242 -2.36 -10.56 -17.77
C ALA A 242 -2.04 -10.02 -19.19
N GLN A 243 -3.03 -9.43 -19.88
CA GLN A 243 -2.87 -9.00 -21.27
C GLN A 243 -3.38 -7.57 -21.58
N LEU A 244 -4.01 -6.92 -20.61
CA LEU A 244 -4.56 -5.58 -20.81
C LEU A 244 -3.95 -4.59 -19.83
N LEU A 245 -3.62 -3.40 -20.31
CA LEU A 245 -3.16 -2.27 -19.53
C LEU A 245 -4.04 -1.06 -19.82
N SER A 246 -4.82 -0.63 -18.85
CA SER A 246 -5.63 0.60 -18.91
C SER A 246 -4.95 1.71 -18.12
N VAL A 247 -4.83 2.87 -18.71
CA VAL A 247 -4.16 4.03 -18.11
C VAL A 247 -5.03 5.25 -18.29
N HIS A 248 -5.25 6.00 -17.20
CA HIS A 248 -5.84 7.34 -17.27
C HIS A 248 -4.82 8.37 -16.78
N SER A 249 -4.43 9.26 -17.69
CA SER A 249 -3.49 10.35 -17.40
C SER A 249 -4.22 11.68 -17.22
N VAL A 250 -4.05 12.30 -16.06
CA VAL A 250 -4.63 13.62 -15.78
C VAL A 250 -3.81 14.73 -16.43
N SER A 251 -2.50 14.68 -16.28
CA SER A 251 -1.59 15.75 -16.74
C SER A 251 -1.16 15.62 -18.21
N GLY A 252 -1.29 14.43 -18.78
CA GLY A 252 -0.73 14.13 -20.10
C GLY A 252 0.79 14.15 -20.14
N GLY A 253 1.37 14.09 -21.35
CA GLY A 253 2.80 14.12 -21.61
C GLY A 253 3.39 12.74 -21.91
N LYS A 254 4.72 12.69 -21.99
CA LYS A 254 5.46 11.45 -22.27
C LYS A 254 5.35 10.49 -21.10
N ARG A 255 5.04 9.22 -21.39
CA ARG A 255 4.90 8.13 -20.44
C ARG A 255 5.73 6.93 -20.86
N ARG A 256 6.36 6.29 -19.88
CA ARG A 256 7.04 5.02 -20.07
C ARG A 256 6.38 3.96 -19.22
N PHE A 257 5.98 2.87 -19.89
CA PHE A 257 5.41 1.69 -19.24
C PHE A 257 6.40 0.54 -19.31
N LYS A 258 6.64 -0.11 -18.15
CA LYS A 258 7.40 -1.36 -18.03
C LYS A 258 6.41 -2.51 -17.96
N LEU A 259 6.64 -3.56 -18.71
CA LEU A 259 5.83 -4.77 -18.69
C LEU A 259 6.49 -5.83 -17.78
N PRO A 260 5.72 -6.74 -17.17
CA PRO A 260 6.29 -7.79 -16.31
C PRO A 260 7.21 -8.75 -17.06
N HIS A 261 7.00 -8.91 -18.37
CA HIS A 261 7.80 -9.74 -19.25
C HIS A 261 7.77 -9.19 -20.68
N ARG A 262 8.68 -9.69 -21.53
CA ARG A 262 8.71 -9.32 -22.94
C ARG A 262 7.49 -9.86 -23.67
N VAL A 263 6.85 -9.03 -24.51
CA VAL A 263 5.68 -9.37 -25.33
C VAL A 263 5.99 -9.23 -26.83
N GLU A 264 5.22 -9.93 -27.67
CA GLU A 264 5.37 -9.81 -29.11
C GLU A 264 4.88 -8.46 -29.63
N ILE A 265 3.76 -7.97 -29.09
CA ILE A 265 3.18 -6.72 -29.53
C ILE A 265 2.52 -5.97 -28.36
N VAL A 266 2.65 -4.64 -28.38
CA VAL A 266 1.79 -3.70 -27.67
C VAL A 266 0.91 -3.01 -28.68
N TYR A 267 -0.41 -3.07 -28.49
CA TYR A 267 -1.39 -2.55 -29.44
C TYR A 267 -2.39 -1.63 -28.73
N ASP A 268 -2.57 -0.43 -29.26
CA ASP A 268 -3.57 0.53 -28.75
C ASP A 268 -4.96 0.11 -29.27
N LEU A 269 -5.81 -0.33 -28.36
CA LEU A 269 -7.14 -0.83 -28.68
C LEU A 269 -8.13 0.28 -29.07
N PHE A 270 -7.93 1.51 -28.60
CA PHE A 270 -8.80 2.63 -28.95
C PHE A 270 -8.44 3.20 -30.32
N ASN A 271 -7.15 3.36 -30.61
CA ASN A 271 -6.66 3.87 -31.88
C ASN A 271 -6.47 2.79 -32.95
N GLN A 272 -6.65 1.51 -32.59
CA GLN A 272 -6.51 0.35 -33.47
C GLN A 272 -5.17 0.34 -34.24
N SER A 273 -4.07 0.56 -33.50
CA SER A 273 -2.73 0.64 -34.08
C SER A 273 -1.66 0.01 -33.20
N PRO A 274 -0.62 -0.60 -33.83
CA PRO A 274 0.53 -1.09 -33.08
C PRO A 274 1.29 0.09 -32.45
N VAL A 275 1.79 -0.13 -31.21
CA VAL A 275 2.59 0.85 -30.47
C VAL A 275 4.05 0.42 -30.42
N ALA A 276 4.31 -0.86 -30.17
CA ALA A 276 5.65 -1.41 -30.07
C ALA A 276 5.63 -2.93 -30.31
N GLU A 277 6.75 -3.48 -30.75
CA GLU A 277 6.92 -4.91 -31.01
C GLU A 277 8.17 -5.45 -30.31
N GLN A 278 8.12 -6.71 -29.86
CA GLN A 278 9.23 -7.42 -29.21
C GLN A 278 9.84 -6.65 -28.04
N VAL A 279 9.01 -6.12 -27.14
CA VAL A 279 9.43 -5.22 -26.04
C VAL A 279 9.01 -5.73 -24.67
N ASP A 280 9.72 -5.26 -23.64
CA ASP A 280 9.38 -5.35 -22.23
C ASP A 280 9.06 -3.96 -21.62
N ALA A 281 9.21 -2.89 -22.42
CA ALA A 281 8.81 -1.53 -22.07
C ALA A 281 8.46 -0.76 -23.34
N PHE A 282 7.57 0.23 -23.23
CA PHE A 282 7.21 1.11 -24.34
C PHE A 282 6.97 2.54 -23.86
N GLU A 283 7.06 3.47 -24.81
CA GLU A 283 6.83 4.91 -24.55
C GLU A 283 5.71 5.43 -25.43
N VAL A 284 4.86 6.27 -24.85
CA VAL A 284 3.77 6.96 -25.55
C VAL A 284 3.64 8.40 -25.05
N THR A 285 3.02 9.25 -25.84
CA THR A 285 2.61 10.57 -25.38
C THR A 285 1.10 10.59 -25.23
N LEU A 286 0.62 10.81 -24.01
CA LEU A 286 -0.81 10.87 -23.71
C LEU A 286 -1.29 12.31 -23.65
N PRO A 287 -2.46 12.64 -24.21
CA PRO A 287 -3.09 13.93 -23.96
C PRO A 287 -3.47 14.11 -22.49
N PRO A 288 -3.58 15.35 -21.98
CA PRO A 288 -4.17 15.60 -20.66
C PRO A 288 -5.61 15.07 -20.58
N ALA A 289 -6.00 14.59 -19.39
CA ALA A 289 -7.34 14.06 -19.09
C ALA A 289 -7.80 12.97 -20.08
N SER A 290 -6.86 12.07 -20.49
CA SER A 290 -7.12 11.03 -21.47
C SER A 290 -6.97 9.63 -20.90
N THR A 291 -7.68 8.68 -21.52
CA THR A 291 -7.59 7.26 -21.21
C THR A 291 -7.07 6.51 -22.43
N ALA A 292 -6.15 5.59 -22.20
CA ALA A 292 -5.68 4.64 -23.19
C ALA A 292 -5.89 3.20 -22.70
N LEU A 293 -6.08 2.28 -23.65
CA LEU A 293 -6.21 0.85 -23.38
C LEU A 293 -5.29 0.10 -24.32
N TYR A 294 -4.31 -0.59 -23.76
CA TYR A 294 -3.34 -1.36 -24.50
C TYR A 294 -3.57 -2.86 -24.30
N PHE A 295 -3.44 -3.59 -25.39
CA PHE A 295 -3.19 -5.01 -25.36
C PHE A 295 -1.67 -5.23 -25.36
N ALA A 296 -1.18 -6.15 -24.52
CA ALA A 296 0.22 -6.56 -24.48
C ALA A 296 0.28 -8.09 -24.44
N GLY A 297 0.75 -8.71 -25.54
CA GLY A 297 0.72 -10.18 -25.64
C GLY A 297 1.21 -10.72 -26.97
N ALA A 298 0.73 -11.92 -27.32
CA ALA A 298 1.01 -12.54 -28.61
C ALA A 298 0.18 -11.90 -29.74
N ALA A 299 0.80 -11.60 -30.87
CA ALA A 299 0.14 -10.95 -32.00
C ALA A 299 -1.04 -11.76 -32.59
N SER A 300 -1.01 -13.09 -32.43
CA SER A 300 -2.08 -14.00 -32.87
C SER A 300 -3.39 -13.86 -32.09
N LEU A 301 -3.43 -13.10 -31.00
CA LEU A 301 -4.62 -12.86 -30.18
C LEU A 301 -5.35 -11.54 -30.52
N LEU A 302 -4.79 -10.73 -31.40
CA LEU A 302 -5.43 -9.52 -31.95
C LEU A 302 -6.35 -9.86 -33.10
#